data_4a701531a8d010ca514b6a32f3034b5b
#
_entry.id   4a701531a8d010ca514b6a32f3034b5b
#
_cell.length_a   1.000
_cell.length_b   1.000
_cell.length_c   1.000
_cell.angle_alpha   90.00
_cell.angle_beta   90.00
_cell.angle_gamma   90.00
#
_symmetry.space_group_name_H-M   'P 1'
#
loop_
_entity.id
_entity.type
_entity.pdbx_description
1 polymer ?
#
loop_
_entity_poly.entity_id
_entity_poly.type
_entity_poly.pdbx_seq_one_letter_code
_entity_poly.pdbx_strand_id
1 'polypeptide(L)'
;MNQKFRSMKNLAGMAAVLSAGILAVSCSGAGNATGFDNPIAVQADSIAVDQIIKPSQWAMCNGKAVVVSESTDSVFYVYSLPDFGFLYAWGHRGGGPGEFPNYVRFVDSADGDTGALTLENYRGKTFDAFEVGDREMALKKTTSTFPDQTTFLESRPLFPGWLATKKVSGGKEYLYTRSSKDGSVRDSVMLYTLVKAEYDDKGNMRSLSRMNSPRIVARNDRVAVVYQNVVRVDFYRVSAEGKLELLKAVGEPLDEAVLERLRTMRSQSRQNGIMGYFSTGKYLYTLYLDLELDWETKYANILEKIVYVYDWDGRQVRAFDLEKPATDILVSGDDRLLYARNLQEDFDKVYVYNLEQ
;
A
#
# COMPACT_ATOMS: atom_id res chain seq x y z
N MET A 1 -22.94 -81.54 11.51
CA MET A 1 -22.24 -82.62 10.79
C MET A 1 -20.85 -82.12 10.48
N ASN A 2 -19.88 -82.72 11.19
CA ASN A 2 -18.45 -82.92 10.87
C ASN A 2 -17.59 -81.71 10.46
N GLN A 3 -16.68 -81.36 11.36
CA GLN A 3 -15.30 -81.85 11.56
C GLN A 3 -14.38 -81.44 10.37
N LYS A 4 -13.16 -80.94 10.56
CA LYS A 4 -11.99 -81.24 11.42
C LYS A 4 -10.92 -80.12 11.21
N PHE A 5 -10.39 -79.58 12.22
CA PHE A 5 -9.07 -79.87 12.82
C PHE A 5 -7.87 -80.06 11.85
N ARG A 6 -6.88 -79.18 12.05
CA ARG A 6 -5.40 -79.44 12.31
C ARG A 6 -4.62 -78.28 11.75
N SER A 7 -3.68 -77.71 12.36
CA SER A 7 -2.68 -77.94 13.39
C SER A 7 -1.40 -77.18 12.97
N MET A 8 -1.00 -76.34 13.88
CA MET A 8 0.38 -75.99 14.28
C MET A 8 1.56 -76.18 13.29
N LYS A 9 2.41 -75.13 13.15
CA LYS A 9 3.71 -75.12 13.80
C LYS A 9 4.48 -73.79 13.51
N ASN A 10 4.87 -73.22 14.59
CA ASN A 10 6.04 -72.37 14.87
C ASN A 10 7.04 -72.10 13.76
N LEU A 11 7.42 -70.80 13.60
CA LEU A 11 8.84 -70.46 13.66
C LEU A 11 8.97 -69.00 14.19
N ALA A 12 9.85 -68.90 15.20
CA ALA A 12 10.26 -67.68 15.82
C ALA A 12 11.18 -66.90 14.89
N GLY A 13 11.13 -65.58 14.95
CA GLY A 13 12.11 -64.76 14.24
C GLY A 13 11.95 -63.29 14.53
N MET A 14 12.67 -62.80 15.52
CA MET A 14 13.23 -61.46 15.77
C MET A 14 12.31 -60.28 15.64
N ALA A 15 11.93 -59.76 16.79
CA ALA A 15 11.47 -58.39 17.03
C ALA A 15 12.60 -57.40 16.75
N ALA A 16 12.42 -56.56 15.75
CA ALA A 16 13.15 -55.28 15.66
C ALA A 16 12.22 -54.19 16.09
N VAL A 17 12.40 -53.74 17.32
CA VAL A 17 11.75 -52.53 17.86
C VAL A 17 12.45 -51.33 17.23
N LEU A 18 11.88 -50.77 16.19
CA LEU A 18 12.19 -49.43 15.73
C LEU A 18 11.33 -48.46 16.54
N SER A 19 11.89 -47.98 17.64
CA SER A 19 11.40 -46.78 18.35
C SER A 19 11.63 -45.54 17.46
N ALA A 20 10.62 -45.19 16.65
CA ALA A 20 10.55 -43.88 16.03
C ALA A 20 10.34 -42.86 17.12
N GLY A 21 11.42 -42.24 17.57
CA GLY A 21 11.36 -41.07 18.42
C GLY A 21 10.64 -39.96 17.67
N ILE A 22 9.41 -39.69 18.05
CA ILE A 22 8.70 -38.48 17.70
C ILE A 22 9.40 -37.36 18.48
N LEU A 23 10.36 -36.69 17.87
CA LEU A 23 10.82 -35.38 18.31
C LEU A 23 9.64 -34.44 18.09
N ALA A 24 8.85 -34.27 19.15
CA ALA A 24 7.97 -33.14 19.29
C ALA A 24 8.87 -31.89 19.42
N VAL A 25 9.18 -31.29 18.29
CA VAL A 25 9.66 -29.91 18.26
C VAL A 25 8.48 -29.07 18.72
N SER A 26 8.46 -28.78 20.01
CA SER A 26 7.60 -27.76 20.55
C SER A 26 8.15 -26.42 20.07
N CYS A 27 7.70 -25.99 18.91
CA CYS A 27 7.81 -24.60 18.51
C CYS A 27 6.85 -23.78 19.38
N SER A 28 7.31 -23.44 20.60
CA SER A 28 6.75 -22.33 21.37
C SER A 28 7.41 -21.03 20.85
N GLY A 29 7.12 -20.68 19.63
CA GLY A 29 7.23 -19.34 19.12
C GLY A 29 5.82 -18.94 18.72
N ALA A 30 5.29 -17.85 19.21
CA ALA A 30 4.17 -17.18 18.59
C ALA A 30 4.66 -16.85 17.16
N GLY A 31 4.44 -17.77 16.22
CA GLY A 31 4.75 -17.55 14.82
C GLY A 31 3.98 -16.31 14.41
N ASN A 32 4.70 -15.31 13.89
CA ASN A 32 4.09 -14.14 13.31
C ASN A 32 3.00 -14.62 12.36
N ALA A 33 1.75 -14.25 12.64
CA ALA A 33 0.57 -14.66 11.87
C ALA A 33 0.65 -14.27 10.38
N THR A 34 1.68 -13.54 10.00
CA THR A 34 1.92 -13.00 8.67
C THR A 34 2.76 -13.90 7.76
N GLY A 35 3.49 -14.91 8.32
CA GLY A 35 4.38 -15.79 7.53
C GLY A 35 5.58 -15.06 6.91
N PHE A 36 5.97 -13.92 7.45
CA PHE A 36 7.09 -13.11 6.99
C PHE A 36 8.38 -13.42 7.77
N ASP A 37 9.51 -13.32 7.08
CA ASP A 37 10.83 -13.50 7.68
C ASP A 37 11.12 -12.46 8.77
N ASN A 38 12.05 -12.77 9.66
CA ASN A 38 12.43 -11.89 10.77
C ASN A 38 12.88 -10.51 10.25
N PRO A 39 12.29 -9.41 10.76
CA PRO A 39 12.70 -8.07 10.35
C PRO A 39 14.08 -7.71 10.92
N ILE A 40 14.83 -6.94 10.15
CA ILE A 40 16.11 -6.35 10.56
C ILE A 40 15.80 -5.05 11.32
N ALA A 41 16.28 -4.94 12.55
CA ALA A 41 16.15 -3.72 13.32
C ALA A 41 17.04 -2.62 12.71
N VAL A 42 16.43 -1.46 12.41
CA VAL A 42 17.13 -0.31 11.83
C VAL A 42 17.02 0.92 12.72
N GLN A 43 18.15 1.60 12.92
CA GLN A 43 18.24 2.81 13.74
C GLN A 43 17.91 4.04 12.90
N ALA A 44 17.30 5.03 13.55
CA ALA A 44 16.89 6.27 12.93
C ALA A 44 17.85 7.41 13.24
N ASP A 45 18.26 8.13 12.22
CA ASP A 45 18.65 9.52 12.38
C ASP A 45 17.40 10.42 12.27
N SER A 46 17.45 11.63 12.80
CA SER A 46 16.35 12.60 12.69
C SER A 46 16.85 13.90 12.06
N ILE A 47 16.08 14.41 11.10
CA ILE A 47 16.30 15.68 10.45
C ILE A 47 15.20 16.64 10.90
N ALA A 48 15.59 17.81 11.43
CA ALA A 48 14.64 18.85 11.78
C ALA A 48 14.02 19.47 10.52
N VAL A 49 12.72 19.79 10.57
CA VAL A 49 11.99 20.47 9.51
C VAL A 49 11.51 21.83 10.02
N ASP A 50 12.00 22.90 9.41
CA ASP A 50 11.76 24.27 9.88
C ASP A 50 10.36 24.83 9.52
N GLN A 51 9.67 24.18 8.58
CA GLN A 51 8.39 24.68 8.07
C GLN A 51 7.23 24.14 8.90
N ILE A 52 6.43 25.04 9.47
CA ILE A 52 5.21 24.68 10.19
C ILE A 52 4.09 24.44 9.18
N ILE A 53 3.85 23.19 8.84
CA ILE A 53 2.80 22.75 7.92
C ILE A 53 2.03 21.58 8.50
N LYS A 54 0.82 21.33 7.96
CA LYS A 54 0.06 20.12 8.24
C LYS A 54 0.10 19.20 7.02
N PRO A 55 1.06 18.26 6.95
CA PRO A 55 1.23 17.42 5.79
C PRO A 55 0.12 16.38 5.68
N SER A 56 -0.46 16.25 4.48
CA SER A 56 -1.44 15.20 4.17
C SER A 56 -0.83 14.08 3.35
N GLN A 57 0.03 14.42 2.40
CA GLN A 57 0.70 13.48 1.51
C GLN A 57 2.12 13.97 1.25
N TRP A 58 2.97 13.06 0.87
CA TRP A 58 4.30 13.36 0.36
C TRP A 58 4.69 12.43 -0.78
N ALA A 59 5.60 12.85 -1.61
CA ALA A 59 6.13 12.09 -2.74
C ALA A 59 7.60 12.44 -2.96
N MET A 60 8.27 11.67 -3.77
CA MET A 60 9.68 11.88 -4.11
C MET A 60 9.84 12.03 -5.63
N CYS A 61 10.65 13.00 -6.04
CA CYS A 61 10.91 13.26 -7.46
C CYS A 61 12.23 14.01 -7.62
N ASN A 62 13.13 13.56 -8.49
CA ASN A 62 14.41 14.23 -8.79
C ASN A 62 15.25 14.59 -7.56
N GLY A 63 15.43 13.67 -6.63
CA GLY A 63 16.17 13.94 -5.40
C GLY A 63 15.53 15.01 -4.50
N LYS A 64 14.23 15.21 -4.62
CA LYS A 64 13.44 16.12 -3.78
C LYS A 64 12.25 15.42 -3.17
N ALA A 65 11.89 15.80 -1.96
CA ALA A 65 10.62 15.45 -1.34
C ALA A 65 9.62 16.59 -1.60
N VAL A 66 8.42 16.24 -2.04
CA VAL A 66 7.30 17.17 -2.24
C VAL A 66 6.21 16.81 -1.25
N VAL A 67 5.88 17.72 -0.37
CA VAL A 67 4.92 17.56 0.72
C VAL A 67 3.69 18.41 0.44
N VAL A 68 2.49 17.82 0.50
CA VAL A 68 1.23 18.55 0.40
C VAL A 68 0.82 19.03 1.79
N SER A 69 0.62 20.32 1.96
CA SER A 69 0.07 20.91 3.19
C SER A 69 -1.43 21.10 3.08
N GLU A 70 -2.18 20.84 4.18
CA GLU A 70 -3.63 21.05 4.24
C GLU A 70 -4.03 22.41 4.81
N SER A 71 -3.12 23.09 5.52
CA SER A 71 -3.46 24.26 6.37
C SER A 71 -2.89 25.58 5.88
N THR A 72 -2.17 25.59 4.76
CA THR A 72 -1.48 26.80 4.26
C THR A 72 -2.00 27.21 2.88
N ASP A 73 -1.77 28.48 2.50
CA ASP A 73 -2.16 29.00 1.17
C ASP A 73 -1.36 28.30 0.06
N SER A 74 -0.09 28.00 0.30
CA SER A 74 0.70 27.16 -0.61
C SER A 74 0.36 25.70 -0.42
N VAL A 75 0.19 24.98 -1.54
CA VAL A 75 -0.20 23.57 -1.55
C VAL A 75 0.97 22.66 -1.36
N PHE A 76 2.10 22.96 -2.02
CA PHE A 76 3.29 22.11 -2.06
C PHE A 76 4.47 22.77 -1.36
N TYR A 77 5.18 21.99 -0.57
CA TYR A 77 6.43 22.33 0.07
C TYR A 77 7.50 21.39 -0.44
N VAL A 78 8.57 21.92 -1.01
CA VAL A 78 9.62 21.15 -1.67
C VAL A 78 10.89 21.23 -0.85
N TYR A 79 11.48 20.05 -0.63
CA TYR A 79 12.71 19.89 0.16
C TYR A 79 13.77 19.16 -0.67
N SER A 80 15.04 19.50 -0.47
CA SER A 80 16.18 18.75 -1.00
C SER A 80 16.34 17.41 -0.27
N LEU A 81 16.90 16.42 -0.92
CA LEU A 81 17.31 15.16 -0.31
C LEU A 81 18.82 14.97 -0.51
N PRO A 82 19.52 14.33 0.43
CA PRO A 82 18.99 13.56 1.58
C PRO A 82 18.72 14.37 2.85
N ASP A 83 19.14 15.61 2.93
CA ASP A 83 19.19 16.46 4.13
C ASP A 83 17.84 17.08 4.51
N PHE A 84 16.80 16.89 3.71
CA PHE A 84 15.46 17.43 3.89
C PHE A 84 15.42 18.96 4.06
N GLY A 85 16.35 19.67 3.42
CA GLY A 85 16.45 21.12 3.45
C GLY A 85 15.31 21.78 2.67
N PHE A 86 14.61 22.76 3.27
CA PHE A 86 13.54 23.48 2.58
C PHE A 86 14.06 24.28 1.39
N LEU A 87 13.43 24.11 0.24
CA LEU A 87 13.76 24.83 -0.99
C LEU A 87 12.77 25.96 -1.28
N TYR A 88 11.49 25.63 -1.40
CA TYR A 88 10.42 26.59 -1.70
C TYR A 88 9.02 26.02 -1.43
N ALA A 89 8.05 26.93 -1.31
CA ALA A 89 6.62 26.60 -1.36
C ALA A 89 6.03 26.99 -2.73
N TRP A 90 5.08 26.20 -3.24
CA TRP A 90 4.53 26.40 -4.57
C TRP A 90 3.05 26.00 -4.66
N GLY A 91 2.34 26.59 -5.63
CA GLY A 91 0.93 26.32 -5.91
C GLY A 91 0.01 27.00 -4.90
N HIS A 92 -1.09 27.57 -5.37
CA HIS A 92 -2.12 28.21 -4.53
C HIS A 92 -3.38 27.38 -4.48
N ARG A 93 -4.07 27.43 -3.33
CA ARG A 93 -5.39 26.81 -3.18
C ARG A 93 -6.44 27.67 -3.85
N GLY A 94 -7.35 27.00 -4.57
CA GLY A 94 -8.49 27.67 -5.16
C GLY A 94 -9.17 26.84 -6.23
N GLY A 95 -10.00 27.52 -7.03
CA GLY A 95 -10.74 26.92 -8.14
C GLY A 95 -10.49 27.60 -9.47
N GLY A 96 -9.52 28.53 -9.54
CA GLY A 96 -9.14 29.25 -10.74
C GLY A 96 -8.12 28.49 -11.60
N PRO A 97 -7.79 29.03 -12.79
CA PRO A 97 -6.74 28.48 -13.63
C PRO A 97 -5.38 28.49 -12.92
N GLY A 98 -4.72 27.31 -12.85
CA GLY A 98 -3.43 27.17 -12.17
C GLY A 98 -3.51 27.03 -10.64
N GLU A 99 -4.71 27.07 -10.08
CA GLU A 99 -4.95 26.81 -8.66
C GLU A 99 -5.29 25.35 -8.40
N PHE A 100 -5.00 24.89 -7.19
CA PHE A 100 -5.20 23.49 -6.78
C PHE A 100 -6.41 23.38 -5.86
N PRO A 101 -7.25 22.36 -6.04
CA PRO A 101 -8.35 22.09 -5.12
C PRO A 101 -7.81 21.68 -3.73
N ASN A 102 -8.66 21.71 -2.72
CA ASN A 102 -8.28 21.31 -1.36
C ASN A 102 -7.74 19.88 -1.24
N TYR A 103 -8.03 19.05 -2.23
CA TYR A 103 -7.54 17.67 -2.27
C TYR A 103 -6.81 17.43 -3.59
N VAL A 104 -5.53 17.13 -3.48
CA VAL A 104 -4.67 16.63 -4.57
C VAL A 104 -4.18 15.24 -4.20
N ARG A 105 -3.91 14.41 -5.19
CA ARG A 105 -3.39 13.06 -4.98
C ARG A 105 -2.17 12.85 -5.87
N PHE A 106 -1.10 12.40 -5.25
CA PHE A 106 0.04 11.88 -6.00
C PHE A 106 -0.31 10.54 -6.63
N VAL A 107 0.21 10.35 -7.82
CA VAL A 107 0.09 9.11 -8.59
C VAL A 107 1.49 8.56 -8.80
N ASP A 108 1.66 7.27 -8.56
CA ASP A 108 2.92 6.59 -8.87
C ASP A 108 3.12 6.62 -10.39
N SER A 109 4.27 7.06 -10.85
CA SER A 109 4.60 7.08 -12.27
C SER A 109 4.83 5.66 -12.80
N ALA A 110 4.25 5.34 -13.95
CA ALA A 110 4.51 4.07 -14.63
C ALA A 110 5.96 3.92 -15.09
N ASP A 111 6.63 5.06 -15.38
CA ASP A 111 8.00 5.08 -15.92
C ASP A 111 9.09 5.18 -14.85
N GLY A 112 8.73 5.11 -13.57
CA GLY A 112 9.66 5.25 -12.45
C GLY A 112 10.19 6.66 -12.31
N ASP A 113 11.46 6.81 -12.04
CA ASP A 113 12.13 8.09 -11.84
C ASP A 113 12.24 8.89 -13.16
N THR A 114 11.09 9.26 -13.74
CA THR A 114 10.99 10.05 -14.97
C THR A 114 11.35 11.51 -14.78
N GLY A 115 11.71 11.90 -13.57
CA GLY A 115 11.93 13.30 -13.23
C GLY A 115 10.62 14.11 -13.18
N ALA A 116 9.46 13.49 -13.23
CA ALA A 116 8.17 14.15 -13.19
C ALA A 116 7.29 13.61 -12.06
N LEU A 117 6.71 14.51 -11.29
CA LEU A 117 5.70 14.23 -10.29
C LEU A 117 4.31 14.26 -10.94
N THR A 118 3.57 13.17 -10.88
CA THR A 118 2.23 13.11 -11.45
C THR A 118 1.17 13.31 -10.36
N LEU A 119 0.26 14.24 -10.63
CA LEU A 119 -0.91 14.51 -9.80
C LEU A 119 -2.18 14.01 -10.51
N GLU A 120 -3.06 13.36 -9.77
CA GLU A 120 -4.42 13.09 -10.23
C GLU A 120 -5.31 14.30 -9.95
N ASN A 121 -5.72 14.99 -11.01
CA ASN A 121 -6.71 16.03 -10.94
C ASN A 121 -8.11 15.41 -11.05
N TYR A 122 -8.68 15.11 -9.90
CA TYR A 122 -9.97 14.41 -9.81
C TYR A 122 -11.12 15.18 -10.48
N ARG A 123 -11.13 16.51 -10.37
CA ARG A 123 -12.17 17.36 -10.99
C ARG A 123 -11.98 17.48 -12.49
N GLY A 124 -10.76 17.68 -12.93
CA GLY A 124 -10.41 17.81 -14.35
C GLY A 124 -10.38 16.46 -15.09
N LYS A 125 -10.42 15.34 -14.36
CA LYS A 125 -10.23 13.99 -14.91
C LYS A 125 -8.95 13.89 -15.75
N THR A 126 -7.87 14.45 -15.20
CA THR A 126 -6.56 14.46 -15.82
C THR A 126 -5.49 13.92 -14.89
N PHE A 127 -4.40 13.48 -15.48
CA PHE A 127 -3.12 13.32 -14.86
C PHE A 127 -2.23 14.47 -15.30
N ASP A 128 -1.78 15.28 -14.34
CA ASP A 128 -0.96 16.44 -14.60
C ASP A 128 0.48 16.12 -14.12
N ALA A 129 1.42 16.02 -15.07
CA ALA A 129 2.81 15.73 -14.80
C ALA A 129 3.62 17.04 -14.67
N PHE A 130 4.30 17.20 -13.54
CA PHE A 130 5.12 18.36 -13.19
C PHE A 130 6.60 17.97 -13.11
N GLU A 131 7.45 18.75 -13.71
CA GLU A 131 8.87 18.75 -13.37
C GLU A 131 9.08 19.51 -12.06
N VAL A 132 9.79 18.89 -11.13
CA VAL A 132 10.15 19.51 -9.84
C VAL A 132 11.56 20.07 -9.94
N GLY A 133 11.65 21.35 -10.18
CA GLY A 133 12.93 22.11 -10.26
C GLY A 133 13.45 22.51 -8.88
N ASP A 134 14.52 23.35 -8.86
CA ASP A 134 15.11 23.85 -7.61
C ASP A 134 14.40 25.09 -7.05
N ARG A 135 13.53 25.73 -7.85
CA ARG A 135 12.84 26.97 -7.47
C ARG A 135 11.34 26.97 -7.73
N GLU A 136 10.87 26.05 -8.60
CA GLU A 136 9.47 25.97 -8.99
C GLU A 136 9.11 24.59 -9.50
N MET A 137 7.82 24.33 -9.58
CA MET A 137 7.26 23.18 -10.28
C MET A 137 6.64 23.65 -11.61
N ALA A 138 7.01 23.00 -12.71
CA ALA A 138 6.53 23.34 -14.05
C ALA A 138 5.65 22.23 -14.62
N LEU A 139 4.43 22.57 -15.06
CA LEU A 139 3.55 21.61 -15.76
C LEU A 139 4.17 21.22 -17.12
N LYS A 140 4.45 19.95 -17.29
CA LYS A 140 5.02 19.38 -18.52
C LYS A 140 3.97 18.78 -19.42
N LYS A 141 2.98 18.09 -18.84
CA LYS A 141 1.99 17.35 -19.59
C LYS A 141 0.72 17.18 -18.81
N THR A 142 -0.40 17.36 -19.49
CA THR A 142 -1.73 16.95 -19.00
C THR A 142 -2.23 15.80 -19.87
N THR A 143 -2.66 14.70 -19.24
CA THR A 143 -3.23 13.54 -19.92
C THR A 143 -4.64 13.33 -19.41
N SER A 144 -5.62 13.28 -20.30
CA SER A 144 -7.00 12.95 -19.92
C SER A 144 -7.08 11.52 -19.39
N THR A 145 -7.79 11.33 -18.29
CA THR A 145 -7.96 9.99 -17.72
C THR A 145 -8.97 9.15 -18.49
N PHE A 146 -10.08 9.77 -18.94
CA PHE A 146 -11.14 9.06 -19.69
C PHE A 146 -12.00 10.01 -20.50
N PRO A 147 -12.43 9.59 -21.68
CA PRO A 147 -13.41 10.33 -22.49
C PRO A 147 -14.85 10.21 -21.94
N ASP A 148 -15.15 9.20 -21.12
CA ASP A 148 -16.47 9.00 -20.53
C ASP A 148 -16.60 9.65 -19.15
N GLN A 149 -17.84 9.85 -18.70
CA GLN A 149 -18.15 10.48 -17.41
C GLN A 149 -18.04 9.50 -16.21
N THR A 150 -17.43 8.34 -16.39
CA THR A 150 -17.38 7.32 -15.35
C THR A 150 -16.47 7.77 -14.19
N THR A 151 -17.00 7.80 -12.99
CA THR A 151 -16.25 8.12 -11.79
C THR A 151 -15.48 6.90 -11.31
N PHE A 152 -14.16 7.00 -11.26
CA PHE A 152 -13.29 6.00 -10.63
C PHE A 152 -12.84 6.48 -9.25
N LEU A 153 -12.60 5.52 -8.38
CA LEU A 153 -12.07 5.81 -7.06
C LEU A 153 -10.57 6.07 -7.09
N GLU A 154 -9.89 5.44 -8.03
CA GLU A 154 -8.45 5.47 -8.16
C GLU A 154 -8.05 5.02 -9.57
N SER A 155 -7.06 5.66 -10.16
CA SER A 155 -6.51 5.29 -11.46
C SER A 155 -5.00 5.39 -11.43
N ARG A 156 -4.33 4.44 -12.09
CA ARG A 156 -2.87 4.39 -12.22
C ARG A 156 -2.49 4.10 -13.65
N PRO A 157 -1.59 4.90 -14.23
CA PRO A 157 -0.97 4.55 -15.51
C PRO A 157 -0.21 3.23 -15.40
N LEU A 158 -0.29 2.45 -16.47
CA LEU A 158 0.53 1.26 -16.69
C LEU A 158 1.53 1.56 -17.81
N PHE A 159 1.85 0.55 -18.61
CA PHE A 159 2.58 0.75 -19.86
C PHE A 159 1.69 1.46 -20.92
N PRO A 160 2.27 1.99 -22.04
CA PRO A 160 1.52 2.77 -23.01
C PRO A 160 0.23 2.09 -23.48
N GLY A 161 -0.86 2.81 -23.39
CA GLY A 161 -2.18 2.35 -23.83
C GLY A 161 -3.07 1.77 -22.72
N TRP A 162 -2.56 1.58 -21.48
CA TRP A 162 -3.29 0.92 -20.41
C TRP A 162 -3.32 1.69 -19.10
N LEU A 163 -4.42 1.52 -18.39
CA LEU A 163 -4.64 2.05 -17.03
C LEU A 163 -5.17 0.93 -16.13
N ALA A 164 -4.68 0.88 -14.90
CA ALA A 164 -5.31 0.17 -13.81
C ALA A 164 -6.28 1.12 -13.09
N THR A 165 -7.52 0.72 -12.91
CA THR A 165 -8.54 1.57 -12.31
C THR A 165 -9.35 0.82 -11.26
N LYS A 166 -9.81 1.53 -10.24
CA LYS A 166 -10.63 0.98 -9.18
C LYS A 166 -12.00 1.64 -9.15
N LYS A 167 -13.06 0.84 -9.07
CA LYS A 167 -14.44 1.33 -9.05
C LYS A 167 -15.33 0.45 -8.18
N VAL A 168 -16.34 1.06 -7.57
CA VAL A 168 -17.45 0.33 -6.94
C VAL A 168 -18.54 0.10 -7.98
N SER A 169 -19.01 -1.14 -8.08
CA SER A 169 -20.13 -1.53 -8.91
C SER A 169 -20.96 -2.58 -8.17
N GLY A 170 -22.27 -2.36 -8.07
CA GLY A 170 -23.18 -3.27 -7.36
C GLY A 170 -22.80 -3.52 -5.88
N GLY A 171 -22.26 -2.51 -5.19
CA GLY A 171 -21.82 -2.63 -3.79
C GLY A 171 -20.52 -3.41 -3.59
N LYS A 172 -19.81 -3.74 -4.67
CA LYS A 172 -18.51 -4.41 -4.65
C LYS A 172 -17.45 -3.53 -5.30
N GLU A 173 -16.21 -3.67 -4.86
CA GLU A 173 -15.06 -2.97 -5.44
C GLU A 173 -14.34 -3.87 -6.43
N TYR A 174 -13.91 -3.30 -7.54
CA TYR A 174 -13.21 -4.01 -8.61
C TYR A 174 -11.96 -3.28 -9.04
N LEU A 175 -10.93 -4.03 -9.35
CA LEU A 175 -9.80 -3.60 -10.17
C LEU A 175 -10.14 -3.89 -11.62
N TYR A 176 -9.97 -2.89 -12.49
CA TYR A 176 -10.15 -3.00 -13.93
C TYR A 176 -8.86 -2.66 -14.64
N THR A 177 -8.61 -3.31 -15.77
CA THR A 177 -7.71 -2.79 -16.79
C THR A 177 -8.52 -2.11 -17.89
N ARG A 178 -8.06 -0.94 -18.30
CA ARG A 178 -8.74 -0.11 -19.30
C ARG A 178 -7.78 0.43 -20.34
N SER A 179 -8.25 0.50 -21.56
CA SER A 179 -7.56 1.21 -22.62
C SER A 179 -7.57 2.72 -22.34
N SER A 180 -6.39 3.34 -22.36
CA SER A 180 -6.28 4.80 -22.23
C SER A 180 -6.77 5.54 -23.49
N LYS A 181 -6.94 4.85 -24.62
CA LYS A 181 -7.35 5.42 -25.89
C LYS A 181 -8.87 5.68 -25.96
N ASP A 182 -9.65 4.71 -25.51
CA ASP A 182 -11.12 4.72 -25.67
C ASP A 182 -11.88 4.43 -24.37
N GLY A 183 -11.16 4.21 -23.26
CA GLY A 183 -11.75 3.91 -21.96
C GLY A 183 -12.36 2.51 -21.86
N SER A 184 -12.27 1.66 -22.89
CA SER A 184 -12.86 0.32 -22.86
C SER A 184 -12.24 -0.57 -21.81
N VAL A 185 -13.07 -1.29 -21.06
CA VAL A 185 -12.64 -2.30 -20.09
C VAL A 185 -12.19 -3.55 -20.82
N ARG A 186 -11.04 -4.10 -20.45
CA ARG A 186 -10.53 -5.35 -21.02
C ARG A 186 -10.61 -6.51 -20.07
N ASP A 187 -10.40 -6.25 -18.78
CA ASP A 187 -10.50 -7.28 -17.76
C ASP A 187 -10.85 -6.68 -16.41
N SER A 188 -11.29 -7.52 -15.47
CA SER A 188 -11.60 -7.08 -14.13
C SER A 188 -11.45 -8.21 -13.12
N VAL A 189 -11.07 -7.84 -11.92
CA VAL A 189 -11.07 -8.73 -10.76
C VAL A 189 -11.82 -8.07 -9.61
N MET A 190 -12.65 -8.84 -8.93
CA MET A 190 -13.35 -8.38 -7.73
C MET A 190 -12.36 -8.29 -6.57
N LEU A 191 -12.33 -7.14 -5.93
CA LEU A 191 -11.53 -6.92 -4.73
C LEU A 191 -12.35 -7.30 -3.49
N TYR A 192 -11.67 -7.93 -2.54
CA TYR A 192 -12.32 -8.40 -1.32
C TYR A 192 -12.39 -7.28 -0.29
N THR A 193 -13.47 -6.51 -0.33
CA THR A 193 -13.64 -5.31 0.49
C THR A 193 -14.99 -5.30 1.20
N LEU A 194 -15.03 -4.65 2.37
CA LEU A 194 -16.28 -4.32 3.04
C LEU A 194 -16.74 -2.93 2.58
N VAL A 195 -17.75 -2.91 1.73
CA VAL A 195 -18.35 -1.69 1.20
C VAL A 195 -19.78 -1.58 1.74
N LYS A 196 -20.08 -0.44 2.36
CA LYS A 196 -21.45 -0.07 2.72
C LYS A 196 -21.80 1.20 1.94
N ALA A 197 -22.68 1.07 0.96
CA ALA A 197 -23.23 2.18 0.21
C ALA A 197 -24.64 2.48 0.70
N GLU A 198 -24.94 3.73 0.99
CA GLU A 198 -26.27 4.21 1.35
C GLU A 198 -26.81 5.06 0.20
N TYR A 199 -28.04 4.84 -0.19
CA TYR A 199 -28.69 5.52 -1.30
C TYR A 199 -29.88 6.35 -0.78
N ASP A 200 -30.22 7.44 -1.47
CA ASP A 200 -31.46 8.18 -1.24
C ASP A 200 -32.65 7.53 -1.97
N ASP A 201 -33.85 8.05 -1.74
CA ASP A 201 -35.09 7.55 -2.33
C ASP A 201 -35.11 7.67 -3.88
N LYS A 202 -34.20 8.41 -4.47
CA LYS A 202 -34.02 8.59 -5.91
C LYS A 202 -32.91 7.69 -6.48
N GLY A 203 -32.30 6.85 -5.64
CA GLY A 203 -31.21 5.96 -6.04
C GLY A 203 -29.84 6.65 -6.15
N ASN A 204 -29.68 7.88 -5.69
CA ASN A 204 -28.37 8.54 -5.63
C ASN A 204 -27.61 8.08 -4.39
N MET A 205 -26.33 7.79 -4.56
CA MET A 205 -25.47 7.39 -3.45
C MET A 205 -25.25 8.56 -2.49
N ARG A 206 -25.73 8.43 -1.23
CA ARG A 206 -25.55 9.42 -0.15
C ARG A 206 -24.24 9.24 0.58
N SER A 207 -23.87 8.00 0.87
CA SER A 207 -22.62 7.69 1.56
C SER A 207 -21.99 6.42 1.04
N LEU A 208 -20.66 6.36 1.15
CA LEU A 208 -19.86 5.19 0.81
C LEU A 208 -18.85 4.97 1.94
N SER A 209 -19.07 3.96 2.75
CA SER A 209 -18.12 3.52 3.77
C SER A 209 -17.36 2.29 3.29
N ARG A 210 -16.03 2.32 3.42
CA ARG A 210 -15.14 1.23 3.04
C ARG A 210 -14.18 0.97 4.19
N MET A 211 -14.13 -0.28 4.66
CA MET A 211 -13.35 -0.64 5.84
C MET A 211 -11.91 -1.02 5.50
N ASN A 212 -11.72 -1.72 4.39
CA ASN A 212 -10.43 -2.23 3.95
C ASN A 212 -10.17 -1.91 2.47
N SER A 213 -10.55 -0.68 2.05
CA SER A 213 -10.39 -0.27 0.65
C SER A 213 -8.92 -0.37 0.24
N PRO A 214 -8.58 -1.28 -0.68
CA PRO A 214 -7.20 -1.43 -1.10
C PRO A 214 -6.73 -0.22 -1.90
N ARG A 215 -5.42 -0.01 -1.90
CA ARG A 215 -4.75 0.92 -2.79
C ARG A 215 -4.20 0.17 -3.98
N ILE A 216 -4.24 0.81 -5.15
CA ILE A 216 -3.55 0.29 -6.34
C ILE A 216 -2.23 1.02 -6.49
N VAL A 217 -1.16 0.25 -6.67
CA VAL A 217 0.17 0.71 -7.02
C VAL A 217 0.52 0.06 -8.34
N ALA A 218 0.97 0.83 -9.32
CA ALA A 218 1.25 0.30 -10.66
C ALA A 218 2.66 0.64 -11.11
N ARG A 219 3.28 -0.32 -11.78
CA ARG A 219 4.62 -0.17 -12.35
C ARG A 219 4.74 -0.97 -13.63
N ASN A 220 4.89 -0.29 -14.77
CA ASN A 220 4.93 -0.95 -16.07
C ASN A 220 3.72 -1.89 -16.27
N ASP A 221 3.97 -3.19 -16.41
CA ASP A 221 2.96 -4.23 -16.55
C ASP A 221 2.56 -4.89 -15.23
N ARG A 222 2.94 -4.32 -14.10
CA ARG A 222 2.65 -4.84 -12.75
C ARG A 222 1.65 -3.95 -12.01
N VAL A 223 0.77 -4.61 -11.28
CA VAL A 223 -0.18 -3.95 -10.35
C VAL A 223 -0.11 -4.66 -9.01
N ALA A 224 0.14 -3.91 -7.96
CA ALA A 224 -0.03 -4.37 -6.60
C ALA A 224 -1.32 -3.79 -6.01
N VAL A 225 -2.10 -4.65 -5.37
CA VAL A 225 -3.30 -4.29 -4.60
C VAL A 225 -2.95 -4.41 -3.13
N VAL A 226 -2.74 -3.28 -2.47
CA VAL A 226 -2.36 -3.20 -1.06
C VAL A 226 -3.63 -3.00 -0.23
N TYR A 227 -4.02 -4.01 0.55
CA TYR A 227 -5.21 -3.93 1.40
C TYR A 227 -4.91 -3.19 2.69
N GLN A 228 -5.67 -2.14 2.98
CA GLN A 228 -5.57 -1.42 4.25
C GLN A 228 -6.27 -2.21 5.36
N ASN A 229 -5.76 -2.09 6.59
CA ASN A 229 -6.30 -2.79 7.77
C ASN A 229 -6.30 -4.34 7.66
N VAL A 230 -5.56 -4.87 6.71
CA VAL A 230 -5.31 -6.30 6.51
C VAL A 230 -3.85 -6.44 6.11
N VAL A 231 -3.20 -7.50 6.56
CA VAL A 231 -1.81 -7.74 6.17
C VAL A 231 -1.80 -8.53 4.87
N ARG A 232 -2.14 -7.85 3.76
CA ARG A 232 -2.21 -8.51 2.45
C ARG A 232 -1.87 -7.58 1.30
N VAL A 233 -1.15 -8.17 0.34
CA VAL A 233 -0.87 -7.58 -0.98
C VAL A 233 -1.10 -8.64 -2.06
N ASP A 234 -1.88 -8.30 -3.08
CA ASP A 234 -2.06 -9.13 -4.27
C ASP A 234 -1.29 -8.51 -5.45
N PHE A 235 -0.43 -9.30 -6.08
CA PHE A 235 0.39 -8.88 -7.21
C PHE A 235 -0.17 -9.45 -8.52
N TYR A 236 -0.37 -8.59 -9.49
CA TYR A 236 -0.89 -8.93 -10.82
C TYR A 236 0.09 -8.51 -11.92
N ARG A 237 0.09 -9.28 -13.00
CA ARG A 237 0.62 -8.87 -14.29
C ARG A 237 -0.52 -8.45 -15.20
N VAL A 238 -0.27 -7.45 -16.04
CA VAL A 238 -1.19 -7.04 -17.12
C VAL A 238 -0.54 -7.39 -18.45
N SER A 239 -1.20 -8.24 -19.23
CA SER A 239 -0.70 -8.63 -20.56
C SER A 239 -0.79 -7.46 -21.55
N ALA A 240 -0.15 -7.59 -22.73
CA ALA A 240 -0.24 -6.62 -23.81
C ALA A 240 -1.69 -6.37 -24.28
N GLU A 241 -2.58 -7.35 -24.10
CA GLU A 241 -4.02 -7.28 -24.42
C GLU A 241 -4.86 -6.73 -23.27
N GLY A 242 -4.22 -6.37 -22.14
CA GLY A 242 -4.87 -5.83 -20.96
C GLY A 242 -5.50 -6.87 -20.03
N LYS A 243 -5.09 -8.15 -20.10
CA LYS A 243 -5.57 -9.19 -19.18
C LYS A 243 -4.83 -9.16 -17.86
N LEU A 244 -5.58 -9.34 -16.76
CA LEU A 244 -5.06 -9.46 -15.40
C LEU A 244 -4.72 -10.92 -15.08
N GLU A 245 -3.49 -11.16 -14.67
CA GLU A 245 -3.01 -12.44 -14.18
C GLU A 245 -2.52 -12.26 -12.74
N LEU A 246 -3.13 -12.98 -11.79
CA LEU A 246 -2.65 -13.01 -10.42
C LEU A 246 -1.32 -13.78 -10.36
N LEU A 247 -0.23 -13.08 -10.04
CA LEU A 247 1.09 -13.68 -9.87
C LEU A 247 1.22 -14.27 -8.48
N LYS A 248 0.86 -13.49 -7.47
CA LYS A 248 0.99 -13.90 -6.07
C LYS A 248 0.06 -13.10 -5.16
N ALA A 249 -0.42 -13.77 -4.14
CA ALA A 249 -1.09 -13.17 -3.00
C ALA A 249 -0.25 -13.42 -1.75
N VAL A 250 0.11 -12.38 -1.04
CA VAL A 250 1.01 -12.44 0.13
C VAL A 250 0.29 -11.92 1.36
N GLY A 251 0.43 -12.61 2.48
CA GLY A 251 -0.18 -12.24 3.75
C GLY A 251 -1.45 -13.02 4.09
N GLU A 252 -2.36 -12.42 4.85
CA GLU A 252 -3.56 -13.06 5.35
C GLU A 252 -4.50 -13.53 4.23
N PRO A 253 -5.14 -14.70 4.35
CA PRO A 253 -6.22 -15.07 3.45
C PRO A 253 -7.40 -14.11 3.64
N LEU A 254 -8.02 -13.70 2.53
CA LEU A 254 -9.23 -12.87 2.58
C LEU A 254 -10.45 -13.79 2.69
N ASP A 255 -10.79 -14.19 3.90
CA ASP A 255 -11.91 -15.06 4.23
C ASP A 255 -12.93 -14.36 5.14
N GLU A 256 -13.97 -15.09 5.53
CA GLU A 256 -15.04 -14.54 6.37
C GLU A 256 -14.54 -14.16 7.78
N ALA A 257 -13.50 -14.84 8.30
CA ALA A 257 -12.93 -14.51 9.61
C ALA A 257 -12.25 -13.13 9.59
N VAL A 258 -11.50 -12.82 8.52
CA VAL A 258 -10.90 -11.50 8.30
C VAL A 258 -11.99 -10.44 8.12
N LEU A 259 -13.05 -10.74 7.37
CA LEU A 259 -14.15 -9.79 7.19
C LEU A 259 -14.88 -9.51 8.51
N GLU A 260 -15.10 -10.51 9.34
CA GLU A 260 -15.74 -10.30 10.64
C GLU A 260 -14.87 -9.47 11.58
N ARG A 261 -13.56 -9.72 11.60
CA ARG A 261 -12.61 -8.87 12.31
C ARG A 261 -12.70 -7.40 11.84
N LEU A 262 -12.77 -7.16 10.55
CA LEU A 262 -12.91 -5.82 10.00
C LEU A 262 -14.23 -5.14 10.36
N ARG A 263 -15.35 -5.88 10.42
CA ARG A 263 -16.66 -5.34 10.84
C ARG A 263 -16.63 -4.81 12.27
N THR A 264 -15.89 -5.50 13.14
CA THR A 264 -15.77 -5.16 14.58
C THR A 264 -14.57 -4.26 14.90
N MET A 265 -13.65 -4.05 13.97
CA MET A 265 -12.36 -3.37 14.19
C MET A 265 -12.51 -1.98 14.83
N ARG A 266 -13.52 -1.19 14.44
CA ARG A 266 -13.72 0.16 14.99
C ARG A 266 -14.08 0.20 16.47
N SER A 267 -14.53 -0.91 17.04
CA SER A 267 -14.83 -1.05 18.46
C SER A 267 -13.69 -1.69 19.26
N GLN A 268 -12.61 -2.10 18.59
CA GLN A 268 -11.45 -2.73 19.23
C GLN A 268 -10.39 -1.68 19.53
N SER A 269 -9.79 -1.77 20.71
CA SER A 269 -8.64 -0.93 21.07
C SER A 269 -7.40 -1.29 20.26
N ARG A 270 -7.22 -2.57 19.93
CA ARG A 270 -6.07 -3.03 19.13
C ARG A 270 -6.45 -3.20 17.66
N GLN A 271 -5.64 -2.60 16.78
CA GLN A 271 -5.83 -2.64 15.33
C GLN A 271 -4.48 -2.91 14.66
N ASN A 272 -4.47 -3.74 13.64
CA ASN A 272 -3.27 -4.01 12.87
C ASN A 272 -3.56 -4.06 11.38
N GLY A 273 -2.52 -3.87 10.58
CA GLY A 273 -2.60 -3.96 9.12
C GLY A 273 -1.59 -3.09 8.41
N ILE A 274 -1.66 -3.06 7.10
CA ILE A 274 -0.86 -2.16 6.27
C ILE A 274 -1.49 -0.77 6.30
N MET A 275 -0.75 0.22 6.79
CA MET A 275 -1.23 1.60 6.92
C MET A 275 -0.58 2.54 5.90
N GLY A 276 0.66 2.28 5.52
CA GLY A 276 1.42 3.06 4.55
C GLY A 276 2.03 2.18 3.45
N TYR A 277 2.36 2.78 2.35
CA TYR A 277 3.10 2.11 1.27
C TYR A 277 3.87 3.14 0.43
N PHE A 278 4.94 2.66 -0.19
CA PHE A 278 5.72 3.42 -1.17
C PHE A 278 6.28 2.45 -2.23
N SER A 279 6.52 2.93 -3.44
CA SER A 279 7.11 2.12 -4.50
C SER A 279 8.28 2.80 -5.18
N THR A 280 9.28 1.99 -5.50
CA THR A 280 10.43 2.39 -6.33
C THR A 280 10.42 1.63 -7.65
N GLY A 281 11.44 1.84 -8.45
CA GLY A 281 11.66 1.08 -9.68
C GLY A 281 11.73 -0.41 -9.47
N LYS A 282 12.25 -0.85 -8.33
CA LYS A 282 12.54 -2.26 -8.04
C LYS A 282 11.57 -2.90 -7.09
N TYR A 283 11.04 -2.12 -6.12
CA TYR A 283 10.37 -2.68 -4.96
C TYR A 283 9.08 -1.95 -4.60
N LEU A 284 8.18 -2.70 -3.98
CA LEU A 284 7.06 -2.18 -3.20
C LEU A 284 7.40 -2.31 -1.71
N TYR A 285 7.30 -1.20 -1.00
CA TYR A 285 7.44 -1.08 0.45
C TYR A 285 6.06 -0.94 1.07
N THR A 286 5.74 -1.73 2.10
CA THR A 286 4.49 -1.62 2.85
C THR A 286 4.80 -1.46 4.32
N LEU A 287 4.22 -0.45 4.95
CA LEU A 287 4.35 -0.20 6.38
C LEU A 287 3.20 -0.90 7.12
N TYR A 288 3.56 -1.98 7.79
CA TYR A 288 2.68 -2.67 8.73
C TYR A 288 2.76 -1.97 10.10
N LEU A 289 1.60 -1.74 10.70
CA LEU A 289 1.49 -1.24 12.07
C LEU A 289 0.60 -2.17 12.90
N ASP A 290 1.00 -2.36 14.15
CA ASP A 290 0.15 -2.84 15.23
C ASP A 290 -0.10 -1.67 16.19
N LEU A 291 -1.35 -1.30 16.37
CA LEU A 291 -1.76 -0.10 17.07
C LEU A 291 -2.63 -0.45 18.26
N GLU A 292 -2.41 0.23 19.38
CA GLU A 292 -3.33 0.25 20.51
C GLU A 292 -3.93 1.65 20.67
N LEU A 293 -5.23 1.77 20.43
CA LEU A 293 -5.95 3.04 20.47
C LEU A 293 -6.25 3.42 21.93
N ASP A 294 -5.84 4.61 22.31
CA ASP A 294 -6.29 5.25 23.52
C ASP A 294 -7.54 6.10 23.22
N TRP A 295 -8.69 5.63 23.66
CA TRP A 295 -9.97 6.30 23.41
C TRP A 295 -10.14 7.63 24.16
N GLU A 296 -9.38 7.86 25.22
CA GLU A 296 -9.43 9.10 25.98
C GLU A 296 -8.65 10.20 25.26
N THR A 297 -7.43 9.93 24.87
CA THR A 297 -6.55 10.90 24.19
C THR A 297 -6.79 10.95 22.66
N LYS A 298 -7.42 9.93 22.10
CA LYS A 298 -7.57 9.70 20.65
C LYS A 298 -6.25 9.50 19.91
N TYR A 299 -5.18 9.20 20.62
CA TYR A 299 -3.89 8.78 20.05
C TYR A 299 -3.79 7.26 19.99
N ALA A 300 -2.92 6.77 19.15
CA ALA A 300 -2.60 5.36 19.06
C ALA A 300 -1.15 5.13 19.50
N ASN A 301 -0.96 4.18 20.42
CA ASN A 301 0.35 3.61 20.67
C ASN A 301 0.73 2.72 19.49
N ILE A 302 1.87 2.98 18.88
CA ILE A 302 2.42 2.14 17.81
C ILE A 302 3.29 1.07 18.47
N LEU A 303 2.78 -0.15 18.54
CA LEU A 303 3.44 -1.29 19.18
C LEU A 303 4.46 -1.95 18.27
N GLU A 304 4.08 -2.14 16.99
CA GLU A 304 4.96 -2.66 15.95
C GLU A 304 4.90 -1.77 14.72
N LYS A 305 6.03 -1.61 14.03
CA LYS A 305 6.20 -0.79 12.84
C LYS A 305 7.20 -1.44 11.91
N ILE A 306 6.71 -2.35 11.07
CA ILE A 306 7.54 -3.16 10.19
C ILE A 306 7.33 -2.73 8.74
N VAL A 307 8.43 -2.50 8.04
CA VAL A 307 8.41 -2.26 6.60
C VAL A 307 8.75 -3.55 5.88
N TYR A 308 7.77 -4.13 5.20
CA TYR A 308 7.99 -5.28 4.32
C TYR A 308 8.31 -4.80 2.91
N VAL A 309 9.32 -5.40 2.29
CA VAL A 309 9.82 -5.07 0.95
C VAL A 309 9.58 -6.23 0.02
N TYR A 310 8.88 -5.97 -1.07
CA TYR A 310 8.56 -6.97 -2.10
C TYR A 310 9.12 -6.56 -3.45
N ASP A 311 9.59 -7.55 -4.24
CA ASP A 311 9.74 -7.33 -5.67
C ASP A 311 8.37 -7.28 -6.37
N TRP A 312 8.34 -6.85 -7.63
CA TRP A 312 7.09 -6.70 -8.38
C TRP A 312 6.43 -8.04 -8.80
N ASP A 313 7.06 -9.17 -8.55
CA ASP A 313 6.47 -10.51 -8.67
C ASP A 313 5.93 -11.04 -7.32
N GLY A 314 5.97 -10.21 -6.27
CA GLY A 314 5.40 -10.49 -4.94
C GLY A 314 6.27 -11.37 -4.05
N ARG A 315 7.58 -11.51 -4.36
CA ARG A 315 8.50 -12.16 -3.45
C ARG A 315 8.96 -11.14 -2.40
N GLN A 316 8.83 -11.48 -1.13
CA GLN A 316 9.43 -10.70 -0.06
C GLN A 316 10.95 -10.76 -0.17
N VAL A 317 11.60 -9.61 -0.18
CA VAL A 317 13.06 -9.48 -0.31
C VAL A 317 13.70 -9.13 1.02
N ARG A 318 13.03 -8.28 1.81
CA ARG A 318 13.51 -7.80 3.12
C ARG A 318 12.33 -7.45 4.02
N ALA A 319 12.63 -7.31 5.31
CA ALA A 319 11.76 -6.69 6.30
C ALA A 319 12.61 -5.85 7.26
N PHE A 320 12.11 -4.69 7.66
CA PHE A 320 12.78 -3.78 8.57
C PHE A 320 11.87 -3.42 9.74
N ASP A 321 12.38 -3.56 10.98
CA ASP A 321 11.73 -3.04 12.17
C ASP A 321 12.27 -1.64 12.45
N LEU A 322 11.42 -0.63 12.33
CA LEU A 322 11.81 0.77 12.50
C LEU A 322 11.96 1.10 13.99
N GLU A 323 13.01 1.83 14.37
CA GLU A 323 13.21 2.26 15.76
C GLU A 323 12.10 3.22 16.23
N LYS A 324 11.79 4.24 15.41
CA LYS A 324 10.85 5.31 15.79
C LYS A 324 9.43 5.04 15.27
N PRO A 325 8.41 5.52 15.98
CA PRO A 325 7.04 5.47 15.50
C PRO A 325 6.90 6.15 14.12
N ALA A 326 6.26 5.45 13.19
CA ALA A 326 6.02 5.94 11.84
C ALA A 326 4.62 5.55 11.38
N THR A 327 3.95 6.43 10.65
CA THR A 327 2.64 6.18 10.03
C THR A 327 2.66 6.34 8.52
N ASP A 328 3.75 6.87 7.98
CA ASP A 328 3.92 7.09 6.55
C ASP A 328 5.42 7.08 6.18
N ILE A 329 5.74 6.61 4.97
CA ILE A 329 7.11 6.39 4.50
C ILE A 329 7.32 6.89 3.08
N LEU A 330 8.57 7.32 2.78
CA LEU A 330 9.14 7.49 1.44
C LEU A 330 10.44 6.68 1.36
N VAL A 331 10.82 6.27 0.15
CA VAL A 331 12.09 5.57 -0.07
C VAL A 331 12.83 6.22 -1.23
N SER A 332 14.14 6.44 -1.09
CA SER A 332 14.97 6.98 -2.15
C SER A 332 14.95 6.10 -3.41
N GLY A 333 15.11 6.70 -4.59
CA GLY A 333 15.04 5.98 -5.87
C GLY A 333 16.10 4.88 -6.04
N ASP A 334 17.19 4.96 -5.28
CA ASP A 334 18.27 3.96 -5.20
C ASP A 334 18.02 2.87 -4.14
N ASP A 335 16.89 2.92 -3.42
CA ASP A 335 16.48 1.98 -2.37
C ASP A 335 17.40 1.96 -1.12
N ARG A 336 18.16 3.05 -0.88
CA ARG A 336 19.15 3.11 0.21
C ARG A 336 18.63 3.79 1.47
N LEU A 337 17.82 4.83 1.31
CA LEU A 337 17.29 5.62 2.41
C LEU A 337 15.78 5.51 2.47
N LEU A 338 15.28 5.29 3.69
CA LEU A 338 13.86 5.39 4.00
C LEU A 338 13.66 6.60 4.90
N TYR A 339 12.71 7.45 4.51
CA TYR A 339 12.24 8.58 5.29
C TYR A 339 10.90 8.22 5.89
N ALA A 340 10.71 8.50 7.17
CA ALA A 340 9.47 8.20 7.87
C ALA A 340 8.99 9.39 8.68
N ARG A 341 7.67 9.53 8.78
CA ARG A 341 7.01 10.51 9.65
C ARG A 341 5.90 9.85 10.45
N ASN A 342 5.58 10.44 11.59
CA ASN A 342 4.43 10.08 12.39
C ASN A 342 3.37 11.19 12.28
N LEU A 343 2.20 10.89 11.71
CA LEU A 343 1.08 11.83 11.55
C LEU A 343 0.44 12.25 12.88
N GLN A 344 0.77 11.58 13.99
CA GLN A 344 0.33 11.93 15.33
C GLN A 344 1.23 12.98 16.00
N GLU A 345 2.39 13.27 15.40
CA GLU A 345 3.35 14.28 15.84
C GLU A 345 3.26 15.51 14.92
N ASP A 346 3.75 16.64 15.41
CA ASP A 346 3.96 17.81 14.57
C ASP A 346 5.01 17.50 13.50
N PHE A 347 4.88 18.12 12.32
CA PHE A 347 5.86 17.95 11.24
C PHE A 347 7.06 18.86 11.47
N ASP A 348 7.77 18.63 12.57
CA ASP A 348 8.99 19.32 12.97
C ASP A 348 10.26 18.49 12.71
N LYS A 349 10.09 17.24 12.35
CA LYS A 349 11.18 16.30 12.05
C LYS A 349 10.75 15.20 11.09
N VAL A 350 11.74 14.64 10.40
CA VAL A 350 11.64 13.43 9.58
C VAL A 350 12.70 12.45 10.09
N TYR A 351 12.31 11.20 10.27
CA TYR A 351 13.23 10.12 10.61
C TYR A 351 13.84 9.52 9.35
N VAL A 352 15.13 9.23 9.37
CA VAL A 352 15.87 8.68 8.24
C VAL A 352 16.55 7.38 8.63
N TYR A 353 16.36 6.35 7.83
CA TYR A 353 16.93 5.02 8.03
C TYR A 353 17.80 4.64 6.85
N ASN A 354 19.00 4.11 7.13
CA ASN A 354 19.84 3.49 6.11
C ASN A 354 19.42 2.01 5.94
N LEU A 355 19.04 1.62 4.73
CA LEU A 355 18.56 0.26 4.38
C LEU A 355 19.67 -0.66 3.87
N GLU A 356 20.93 -0.21 3.81
CA GLU A 356 22.08 -1.01 3.33
C GLU A 356 22.69 -1.94 4.38
N GLN A 357 22.12 -2.01 5.57
CA GLN A 357 22.63 -2.82 6.68
C GLN A 357 22.36 -4.31 6.48
#